data_366a035c014215a043791e1665c29b87
#
_entry.id   366a035c014215a043791e1665c29b87
#
_cell.length_a   1.000
_cell.length_b   1.000
_cell.length_c   1.000
_cell.angle_alpha   90.00
_cell.angle_beta   90.00
_cell.angle_gamma   90.00
#
_symmetry.space_group_name_H-M   'P 1'
#
loop_
_entity.id
_entity.type
_entity.pdbx_description
1 polymer ?
#
loop_
_entity_poly.entity_id
_entity_poly.type
_entity_poly.pdbx_seq_one_letter_code
_entity_poly.pdbx_strand_id
1 'polypeptide(L)'
;MTKFVAFIAFLLGILGNAYAVPPVLNYAGQVAVNGEAFDGNGLFKFALVNADGTTTYWSNDGTSVDGSEPQASVAVAVNGGLYSILLGNTAQQGMGAIDPAVFAQHTDAKLRVWFSDGLNGFQQLSPDRPFASVPYAFSAGTAQTAGS
;
A
#
# COMPACT_ATOMS: atom_id res chain seq x y z
N MET A 1 1.73 27.01 43.50
CA MET A 1 1.36 25.60 43.61
C MET A 1 0.67 25.15 42.38
N THR A 2 -0.43 25.81 42.04
CA THR A 2 -1.15 25.43 40.83
C THR A 2 -0.33 25.57 39.56
N LYS A 3 0.67 26.43 39.57
CA LYS A 3 1.52 26.64 38.40
C LYS A 3 2.34 25.41 38.05
N PHE A 4 2.76 24.66 39.06
CA PHE A 4 3.54 23.45 38.83
C PHE A 4 2.72 22.41 38.12
N VAL A 5 1.47 22.27 38.51
CA VAL A 5 0.59 21.28 37.91
C VAL A 5 0.39 21.58 36.43
N ALA A 6 0.17 22.83 36.09
CA ALA A 6 -0.03 23.22 34.70
C ALA A 6 1.20 22.95 33.86
N PHE A 7 2.36 23.20 34.42
CA PHE A 7 3.60 22.96 33.71
C PHE A 7 3.82 21.49 33.41
N ILE A 8 3.53 20.65 34.38
CA ILE A 8 3.66 19.20 34.20
C ILE A 8 2.73 18.69 33.12
N ALA A 9 1.51 19.19 33.11
CA ALA A 9 0.54 18.79 32.10
C ALA A 9 1.02 19.15 30.70
N PHE A 10 1.61 20.31 30.55
CA PHE A 10 2.13 20.73 29.27
C PHE A 10 3.26 19.80 28.80
N LEU A 11 4.11 19.40 29.69
CA LEU A 11 5.21 18.51 29.36
C LEU A 11 4.72 17.15 28.88
N LEU A 12 3.69 16.62 29.52
CA LEU A 12 3.10 15.37 29.11
C LEU A 12 2.50 15.47 27.73
N GLY A 13 1.90 16.60 27.40
CA GLY A 13 1.35 16.81 26.08
C GLY A 13 2.42 16.75 25.00
N ILE A 14 3.56 17.32 25.26
CA ILE A 14 4.66 17.26 24.29
C ILE A 14 5.14 15.83 24.08
N LEU A 15 5.27 15.08 25.15
CA LEU A 15 5.74 13.69 25.05
C LEU A 15 4.77 12.82 24.26
N GLY A 16 3.48 13.14 24.30
CA GLY A 16 2.50 12.36 23.58
C GLY A 16 2.52 12.52 22.09
N ASN A 17 3.27 13.48 21.56
CA ASN A 17 3.26 13.76 20.13
C ASN A 17 4.34 13.06 19.36
N ALA A 18 5.15 12.30 20.05
CA ALA A 18 6.26 11.67 19.35
C ALA A 18 5.81 10.36 18.74
N TYR A 19 5.50 10.38 17.59
CA TYR A 19 5.25 9.30 17.02
C TYR A 19 4.83 8.77 15.97
N ALA A 20 4.54 8.08 15.55
CA ALA A 20 4.05 7.02 14.70
C ALA A 20 4.09 7.45 13.26
N VAL A 21 5.00 6.88 12.56
CA VAL A 21 5.06 7.00 11.12
C VAL A 21 4.05 6.01 10.55
N PRO A 22 3.10 6.43 9.70
CA PRO A 22 2.17 5.50 9.09
C PRO A 22 2.92 4.48 8.25
N PRO A 23 2.50 3.22 8.26
CA PRO A 23 3.18 2.21 7.46
C PRO A 23 2.93 2.44 5.99
N VAL A 24 3.97 2.29 5.20
CA VAL A 24 3.88 2.26 3.75
C VAL A 24 4.62 1.05 3.24
N LEU A 25 4.16 0.50 2.13
CA LEU A 25 4.75 -0.67 1.54
C LEU A 25 5.29 -0.32 0.16
N ASN A 26 6.56 -0.53 -0.04
CA ASN A 26 7.13 -0.34 -1.36
C ASN A 26 6.79 -1.56 -2.23
N TYR A 27 6.10 -1.32 -3.31
CA TYR A 27 5.74 -2.35 -4.27
C TYR A 27 6.30 -1.99 -5.63
N ALA A 28 6.97 -2.93 -6.27
CA ALA A 28 7.50 -2.76 -7.62
C ALA A 28 6.90 -3.82 -8.51
N GLY A 29 6.50 -3.42 -9.71
CA GLY A 29 5.86 -4.32 -10.64
C GLY A 29 6.23 -4.01 -12.08
N GLN A 30 5.65 -4.80 -12.98
CA GLN A 30 5.85 -4.68 -14.42
C GLN A 30 4.51 -4.70 -15.12
N VAL A 31 4.37 -3.90 -16.16
CA VAL A 31 3.17 -3.92 -17.01
C VAL A 31 3.58 -3.89 -18.48
N ALA A 32 2.81 -4.62 -19.27
CA ALA A 32 2.96 -4.65 -20.71
C ALA A 32 1.58 -4.51 -21.34
N VAL A 33 1.55 -3.90 -22.51
CA VAL A 33 0.33 -3.76 -23.30
C VAL A 33 0.59 -4.43 -24.64
N ASN A 34 -0.24 -5.40 -24.98
CA ASN A 34 -0.10 -6.15 -26.22
C ASN A 34 1.30 -6.77 -26.37
N GLY A 35 1.85 -7.26 -25.27
CA GLY A 35 3.13 -7.93 -25.28
C GLY A 35 4.33 -7.01 -25.25
N GLU A 36 4.14 -5.71 -25.19
CA GLU A 36 5.23 -4.75 -25.17
C GLU A 36 5.25 -4.00 -23.85
N ALA A 37 6.46 -3.73 -23.33
CA ALA A 37 6.61 -2.98 -22.10
C ALA A 37 5.96 -1.62 -22.25
N PHE A 38 5.16 -1.23 -21.25
CA PHE A 38 4.48 0.06 -21.29
C PHE A 38 5.42 1.17 -20.83
N ASP A 39 5.35 2.30 -21.52
CA ASP A 39 6.05 3.52 -21.11
C ASP A 39 5.08 4.66 -21.02
N GLY A 40 5.11 5.40 -19.92
CA GLY A 40 4.27 6.57 -19.75
C GLY A 40 3.60 6.58 -18.40
N ASN A 41 2.58 7.40 -18.26
CA ASN A 41 1.78 7.44 -17.04
C ASN A 41 0.76 6.35 -17.07
N GLY A 42 0.91 5.38 -16.16
CA GLY A 42 -0.10 4.34 -15.99
C GLY A 42 -1.09 4.74 -14.92
N LEU A 43 -2.30 4.25 -15.05
CA LEU A 43 -3.32 4.39 -14.03
C LEU A 43 -3.49 3.05 -13.34
N PHE A 44 -3.42 3.06 -12.01
CA PHE A 44 -3.42 1.83 -11.24
C PHE A 44 -4.48 1.88 -10.15
N LYS A 45 -4.99 0.73 -9.81
CA LYS A 45 -5.85 0.55 -8.65
C LYS A 45 -5.31 -0.64 -7.87
N PHE A 46 -5.41 -0.59 -6.55
CA PHE A 46 -4.81 -1.59 -5.68
C PHE A 46 -5.79 -2.01 -4.60
N ALA A 47 -5.78 -3.29 -4.29
CA ALA A 47 -6.51 -3.82 -3.15
C ALA A 47 -5.71 -4.93 -2.50
N LEU A 48 -5.79 -5.00 -1.18
CA LEU A 48 -5.31 -6.15 -0.42
C LEU A 48 -6.50 -7.05 -0.20
N VAL A 49 -6.36 -8.29 -0.61
CA VAL A 49 -7.45 -9.26 -0.60
C VAL A 49 -7.00 -10.51 0.14
N ASN A 50 -7.98 -11.36 0.50
CA ASN A 50 -7.66 -12.64 1.12
C ASN A 50 -7.11 -13.63 0.08
N ALA A 51 -6.81 -14.84 0.51
CA ALA A 51 -6.11 -15.82 -0.32
C ALA A 51 -6.85 -16.14 -1.63
N ASP A 52 -8.17 -16.22 -1.59
CA ASP A 52 -8.96 -16.54 -2.80
C ASP A 52 -9.57 -15.30 -3.46
N GLY A 53 -9.26 -14.11 -2.96
CA GLY A 53 -9.70 -12.87 -3.61
C GLY A 53 -11.15 -12.52 -3.41
N THR A 54 -11.82 -13.09 -2.41
CA THR A 54 -13.25 -12.86 -2.18
C THR A 54 -13.54 -11.82 -1.10
N THR A 55 -12.52 -11.37 -0.39
CA THR A 55 -12.67 -10.37 0.68
C THR A 55 -11.61 -9.30 0.50
N THR A 56 -12.01 -8.04 0.61
CA THR A 56 -11.08 -6.91 0.57
C THR A 56 -10.71 -6.50 1.97
N TYR A 57 -9.41 -6.42 2.23
CA TYR A 57 -8.89 -5.93 3.51
C TYR A 57 -8.57 -4.44 3.44
N TRP A 58 -8.18 -3.96 2.26
CA TRP A 58 -7.83 -2.57 2.04
C TRP A 58 -7.85 -2.30 0.54
N SER A 59 -8.18 -1.08 0.15
CA SER A 59 -7.99 -0.64 -1.24
C SER A 59 -7.51 0.80 -1.24
N ASN A 60 -6.94 1.23 -2.38
CA ASN A 60 -6.33 2.54 -2.44
C ASN A 60 -7.29 3.68 -2.14
N ASP A 61 -8.56 3.54 -2.45
CA ASP A 61 -9.57 4.57 -2.18
C ASP A 61 -10.65 4.11 -1.20
N GLY A 62 -10.53 2.90 -0.66
CA GLY A 62 -11.49 2.37 0.29
C GLY A 62 -12.80 1.89 -0.29
N THR A 63 -12.93 1.81 -1.61
CA THR A 63 -14.22 1.46 -2.24
C THR A 63 -14.35 0.02 -2.67
N SER A 64 -13.26 -0.75 -2.64
CA SER A 64 -13.32 -2.16 -3.04
C SER A 64 -14.10 -2.97 -2.02
N VAL A 65 -15.02 -3.78 -2.50
CA VAL A 65 -15.81 -4.71 -1.68
C VAL A 65 -15.70 -6.09 -2.31
N ASP A 66 -15.42 -7.09 -1.48
CA ASP A 66 -15.36 -8.48 -1.94
C ASP A 66 -14.37 -8.69 -3.07
N GLY A 67 -13.25 -8.00 -3.01
CA GLY A 67 -12.20 -8.10 -4.01
C GLY A 67 -12.46 -7.34 -5.30
N SER A 68 -13.45 -6.47 -5.30
CA SER A 68 -13.83 -5.74 -6.52
C SER A 68 -12.87 -4.60 -6.83
N GLU A 69 -12.97 -4.12 -8.04
CA GLU A 69 -12.16 -3.02 -8.52
C GLU A 69 -12.49 -1.73 -7.78
N PRO A 70 -11.49 -1.02 -7.21
CA PRO A 70 -11.72 0.29 -6.62
C PRO A 70 -12.19 1.31 -7.65
N GLN A 71 -12.86 2.35 -7.20
CA GLN A 71 -13.39 3.37 -8.10
C GLN A 71 -12.31 4.33 -8.58
N ALA A 72 -11.46 4.81 -7.68
CA ALA A 72 -10.46 5.81 -8.03
C ALA A 72 -9.12 5.13 -8.34
N SER A 73 -8.36 5.75 -9.22
CA SER A 73 -7.06 5.25 -9.61
C SER A 73 -5.95 6.15 -9.09
N VAL A 74 -4.73 5.61 -9.16
CA VAL A 74 -3.50 6.29 -8.79
C VAL A 74 -2.64 6.38 -10.04
N ALA A 75 -2.11 7.57 -10.35
CA ALA A 75 -1.22 7.74 -11.49
C ALA A 75 0.21 7.43 -11.09
N VAL A 76 0.87 6.60 -11.87
CA VAL A 76 2.24 6.17 -11.58
C VAL A 76 3.04 6.18 -12.88
N ALA A 77 4.24 6.77 -12.83
CA ALA A 77 5.13 6.75 -13.98
C ALA A 77 5.68 5.35 -14.18
N VAL A 78 5.63 4.88 -15.42
CA VAL A 78 6.12 3.56 -15.80
C VAL A 78 7.20 3.74 -16.86
N ASN A 79 8.34 3.13 -16.65
CA ASN A 79 9.47 3.22 -17.56
C ASN A 79 9.95 1.83 -17.95
N GLY A 80 9.90 1.53 -19.25
CA GLY A 80 10.28 0.22 -19.73
C GLY A 80 9.47 -0.89 -19.11
N GLY A 81 8.22 -0.61 -18.81
CA GLY A 81 7.32 -1.55 -18.16
C GLY A 81 7.46 -1.62 -16.66
N LEU A 82 8.43 -0.94 -16.07
CA LEU A 82 8.70 -1.04 -14.63
C LEU A 82 8.12 0.15 -13.88
N TYR A 83 7.52 -0.11 -12.74
CA TYR A 83 7.02 0.95 -11.86
C TYR A 83 7.23 0.55 -10.40
N SER A 84 7.23 1.57 -9.54
CA SER A 84 7.23 1.34 -8.11
C SER A 84 6.31 2.36 -7.46
N ILE A 85 5.74 1.97 -6.34
CA ILE A 85 4.78 2.80 -5.63
C ILE A 85 4.84 2.47 -4.14
N LEU A 86 4.58 3.48 -3.33
CA LEU A 86 4.45 3.29 -1.89
C LEU A 86 2.97 3.15 -1.55
N LEU A 87 2.53 1.94 -1.32
CA LEU A 87 1.15 1.67 -0.92
C LEU A 87 0.93 2.21 0.48
N GLY A 88 -0.18 2.93 0.65
CA GLY A 88 -0.48 3.54 1.94
C GLY A 88 0.06 4.95 2.11
N ASN A 89 0.80 5.46 1.14
CA ASN A 89 1.34 6.82 1.20
C ASN A 89 0.24 7.83 0.87
N THR A 90 -0.30 8.47 1.89
CA THR A 90 -1.43 9.39 1.73
C THR A 90 -1.07 10.69 1.04
N ALA A 91 0.21 10.96 0.84
CA ALA A 91 0.62 12.10 0.02
C ALA A 91 0.37 11.84 -1.46
N GLN A 92 0.20 10.59 -1.85
CA GLN A 92 -0.14 10.22 -3.22
C GLN A 92 -1.63 10.38 -3.44
N GLN A 93 -2.03 11.11 -4.47
CA GLN A 93 -3.44 11.30 -4.76
C GLN A 93 -4.10 9.95 -5.09
N GLY A 94 -5.24 9.70 -4.48
CA GLY A 94 -5.96 8.46 -4.68
C GLY A 94 -5.51 7.32 -3.77
N MET A 95 -4.62 7.59 -2.84
CA MET A 95 -4.04 6.56 -1.97
C MET A 95 -4.45 6.79 -0.53
N GLY A 96 -5.10 5.82 0.08
CA GLY A 96 -5.45 5.84 1.49
C GLY A 96 -4.43 5.11 2.34
N ALA A 97 -4.41 5.44 3.62
CA ALA A 97 -3.50 4.79 4.56
C ALA A 97 -3.85 3.32 4.74
N ILE A 98 -2.84 2.50 5.00
CA ILE A 98 -3.02 1.09 5.34
C ILE A 98 -2.93 0.98 6.86
N ASP A 99 -3.95 0.37 7.47
CA ASP A 99 -3.91 0.06 8.89
C ASP A 99 -2.92 -1.07 9.10
N PRO A 100 -1.92 -0.91 9.96
CA PRO A 100 -0.96 -1.99 10.22
C PRO A 100 -1.63 -3.29 10.70
N ALA A 101 -2.81 -3.18 11.29
CA ALA A 101 -3.54 -4.36 11.73
C ALA A 101 -3.90 -5.29 10.58
N VAL A 102 -3.96 -4.79 9.36
CA VAL A 102 -4.26 -5.63 8.21
C VAL A 102 -3.27 -6.79 8.11
N PHE A 103 -1.99 -6.50 8.25
CA PHE A 103 -0.97 -7.54 8.14
C PHE A 103 -0.84 -8.36 9.41
N ALA A 104 -1.11 -7.76 10.55
CA ALA A 104 -1.08 -8.49 11.81
C ALA A 104 -2.20 -9.52 11.90
N GLN A 105 -3.35 -9.20 11.31
CA GLN A 105 -4.53 -10.04 11.41
C GLN A 105 -4.70 -10.97 10.21
N HIS A 106 -4.07 -10.66 9.08
CA HIS A 106 -4.31 -11.38 7.83
C HIS A 106 -2.99 -11.79 7.19
N THR A 107 -2.52 -12.97 7.54
CA THR A 107 -1.28 -13.48 6.96
C THR A 107 -1.44 -13.98 5.54
N ASP A 108 -2.68 -14.08 5.07
CA ASP A 108 -3.00 -14.54 3.73
C ASP A 108 -3.16 -13.40 2.72
N ALA A 109 -2.91 -12.16 3.12
CA ALA A 109 -3.15 -11.00 2.26
C ALA A 109 -2.36 -11.09 0.97
N LYS A 110 -3.05 -10.79 -0.12
CA LYS A 110 -2.45 -10.70 -1.46
C LYS A 110 -2.76 -9.34 -2.06
N LEU A 111 -1.89 -8.87 -2.92
CA LEU A 111 -2.12 -7.62 -3.64
C LEU A 111 -2.78 -7.91 -4.98
N ARG A 112 -3.90 -7.27 -5.20
CA ARG A 112 -4.60 -7.27 -6.48
C ARG A 112 -4.41 -5.92 -7.14
N VAL A 113 -4.05 -5.92 -8.41
CA VAL A 113 -3.71 -4.71 -9.15
C VAL A 113 -4.56 -4.64 -10.41
N TRP A 114 -5.07 -3.47 -10.71
CA TRP A 114 -5.70 -3.15 -11.99
C TRP A 114 -4.88 -2.07 -12.66
N PHE A 115 -4.77 -2.16 -13.97
CA PHE A 115 -3.97 -1.22 -14.76
C PHE A 115 -4.76 -0.73 -15.96
N SER A 116 -4.56 0.54 -16.29
CA SER A 116 -5.04 1.13 -17.52
C SER A 116 -3.95 1.99 -18.13
N ASP A 117 -3.83 1.92 -19.44
CA ASP A 117 -2.91 2.78 -20.19
C ASP A 117 -3.48 4.19 -20.41
N GLY A 118 -4.67 4.46 -19.87
CA GLY A 118 -5.34 5.74 -20.04
C GLY A 118 -6.22 5.84 -21.28
N LEU A 119 -6.12 4.88 -22.18
CA LEU A 119 -6.91 4.85 -23.42
C LEU A 119 -7.95 3.76 -23.39
N ASN A 120 -7.61 2.65 -22.78
CA ASN A 120 -8.50 1.51 -22.64
C ASN A 120 -8.89 1.40 -21.19
N GLY A 121 -9.95 0.66 -20.90
CA GLY A 121 -10.40 0.49 -19.52
C GLY A 121 -9.38 -0.24 -18.66
N PHE A 122 -9.73 -0.40 -17.40
CA PHE A 122 -8.87 -1.10 -16.45
C PHE A 122 -8.95 -2.60 -16.65
N GLN A 123 -7.81 -3.24 -16.50
CA GLN A 123 -7.70 -4.69 -16.57
C GLN A 123 -7.03 -5.18 -15.31
N GLN A 124 -7.62 -6.22 -14.71
CA GLN A 124 -7.00 -6.84 -13.54
C GLN A 124 -5.76 -7.62 -14.00
N LEU A 125 -4.66 -7.40 -13.30
CA LEU A 125 -3.43 -8.11 -13.57
C LEU A 125 -3.43 -9.42 -12.78
N SER A 126 -3.19 -10.53 -13.45
CA SER A 126 -3.21 -11.84 -12.82
C SER A 126 -1.80 -12.42 -12.80
N PRO A 127 -1.50 -13.22 -11.80
CA PRO A 127 -2.29 -13.53 -10.60
C PRO A 127 -2.15 -12.47 -9.52
N ASP A 128 -3.01 -12.55 -8.49
CA ASP A 128 -2.79 -11.76 -7.29
C ASP A 128 -1.43 -12.09 -6.70
N ARG A 129 -0.75 -11.08 -6.15
CA ARG A 129 0.61 -11.23 -5.66
C ARG A 129 0.60 -11.48 -4.16
N PRO A 130 1.17 -12.60 -3.68
CA PRO A 130 1.21 -12.84 -2.24
C PRO A 130 2.05 -11.81 -1.52
N PHE A 131 1.60 -11.46 -0.33
CA PHE A 131 2.34 -10.57 0.55
C PHE A 131 3.05 -11.34 1.65
N ALA A 132 3.29 -12.61 1.44
CA ALA A 132 4.00 -13.41 2.43
C ALA A 132 5.37 -12.82 2.74
N SER A 133 5.96 -12.13 1.77
CA SER A 133 7.26 -11.51 1.97
C SER A 133 7.18 -10.14 2.64
N VAL A 134 5.97 -9.58 2.79
CA VAL A 134 5.82 -8.26 3.38
C VAL A 134 6.30 -8.20 4.82
N PRO A 135 5.95 -9.17 5.68
CA PRO A 135 6.52 -9.18 7.04
C PRO A 135 8.03 -9.21 7.03
N TYR A 136 8.59 -9.89 6.06
CA TYR A 136 10.03 -9.85 5.87
C TYR A 136 10.52 -8.46 5.54
N ALA A 137 9.81 -7.74 4.70
CA ALA A 137 10.20 -6.40 4.31
C ALA A 137 10.23 -5.46 5.51
N PHE A 138 9.24 -5.58 6.39
CA PHE A 138 9.21 -4.75 7.60
C PHE A 138 10.30 -5.10 8.57
N SER A 139 10.63 -6.35 8.66
CA SER A 139 11.68 -6.80 9.53
C SER A 139 12.99 -6.96 8.79
N ALA A 140 13.05 -6.48 7.57
CA ALA A 140 14.18 -6.75 6.70
C ALA A 140 15.50 -6.28 7.29
N GLY A 141 15.50 -5.17 7.96
CA GLY A 141 16.70 -4.74 8.62
C GLY A 141 17.24 -5.79 9.54
N THR A 142 16.35 -6.44 10.27
CA THR A 142 16.72 -7.49 11.20
C THR A 142 16.93 -8.82 10.49
N ALA A 143 15.94 -9.20 9.70
CA ALA A 143 15.98 -10.51 9.06
C ALA A 143 17.10 -10.60 8.05
N GLN A 144 17.32 -9.56 7.32
CA GLN A 144 18.36 -9.54 6.33
C GLN A 144 19.73 -9.62 6.97
N THR A 145 19.88 -8.97 8.08
CA THR A 145 21.11 -9.06 8.84
C THR A 145 21.36 -10.49 9.26
N ALA A 146 20.32 -11.16 9.69
CA ALA A 146 20.44 -12.55 10.12
C ALA A 146 20.66 -13.47 8.93
N GLY A 147 20.06 -13.16 7.82
CA GLY A 147 20.12 -14.02 6.65
C GLY A 147 21.37 -13.86 5.83
N SER A 148 22.11 -12.81 6.06
CA SER A 148 23.35 -12.59 5.29
C SER A 148 24.55 -13.31 5.90
#